data_2fef5195fb427aa5e6fd7d4ace4f77d8
#
_entry.id   2fef5195fb427aa5e6fd7d4ace4f77d8
#
_cell.length_a   1.000
_cell.length_b   1.000
_cell.length_c   1.000
_cell.angle_alpha   90.00
_cell.angle_beta   90.00
_cell.angle_gamma   90.00
#
_symmetry.space_group_name_H-M   'P 1'
#
loop_
_entity.id
_entity.type
_entity.pdbx_description
1 polymer ?
#
loop_
_entity_poly.entity_id
_entity_poly.type
_entity_poly.pdbx_seq_one_letter_code
_entity_poly.pdbx_strand_id
1 'polypeptide(L)'
;MKQFPRLSIVLALAGATTLLAGAQGQAWASDTPQATVDRAALSVEDIFGNSSQRAVLGANLNKARAVMVCPAMFRVSIGFGGAHGSCVLLARDARGSWSDPAFYKLSTASMGVQFGVQSSQILFFIMTDRGLQALLDSQLQLGSNA
;
A
#
# COMPACT_ATOMS: atom_id res chain seq x y z
N MET A 1 -79.14 -31.20 23.13
CA MET A 1 -77.90 -31.75 22.61
C MET A 1 -77.04 -30.57 22.15
N LYS A 2 -76.02 -30.25 22.91
CA LYS A 2 -75.14 -29.08 22.64
C LYS A 2 -73.87 -29.66 22.06
N GLN A 3 -73.60 -29.37 20.78
CA GLN A 3 -72.35 -29.69 20.16
C GLN A 3 -71.34 -28.60 20.45
N PHE A 4 -70.20 -28.93 21.04
CA PHE A 4 -69.09 -28.07 21.25
C PHE A 4 -68.20 -28.08 20.01
N PRO A 5 -67.85 -26.95 19.44
CA PRO A 5 -66.88 -26.92 18.36
C PRO A 5 -65.48 -27.18 18.91
N ARG A 6 -64.77 -28.11 18.31
CA ARG A 6 -63.36 -28.39 18.58
C ARG A 6 -62.51 -27.22 18.11
N LEU A 7 -61.92 -26.54 19.06
CA LEU A 7 -60.94 -25.48 18.79
C LEU A 7 -59.63 -26.16 18.41
N SER A 8 -59.32 -26.15 17.13
CA SER A 8 -58.01 -26.60 16.63
C SER A 8 -56.98 -25.49 16.90
N ILE A 9 -56.14 -25.72 17.87
CA ILE A 9 -54.99 -24.88 18.14
C ILE A 9 -53.92 -25.20 17.08
N VAL A 10 -53.79 -24.33 16.06
CA VAL A 10 -52.69 -24.38 15.13
C VAL A 10 -51.48 -23.73 15.82
N LEU A 11 -50.56 -24.60 16.24
CA LEU A 11 -49.26 -24.12 16.75
C LEU A 11 -48.45 -23.63 15.56
N ALA A 12 -48.42 -22.31 15.39
CA ALA A 12 -47.49 -21.66 14.45
C ALA A 12 -46.08 -21.71 15.06
N LEU A 13 -45.25 -22.64 14.56
CA LEU A 13 -43.82 -22.60 14.81
C LEU A 13 -43.24 -21.40 14.05
N ALA A 14 -43.07 -20.31 14.76
CA ALA A 14 -42.28 -19.21 14.27
C ALA A 14 -40.81 -19.64 14.23
N GLY A 15 -40.35 -20.03 13.05
CA GLY A 15 -38.94 -20.27 12.79
C GLY A 15 -38.16 -18.97 12.94
N ALA A 16 -37.46 -18.84 14.04
CA ALA A 16 -36.46 -17.77 14.20
C ALA A 16 -35.28 -18.07 13.25
N THR A 17 -35.32 -17.50 12.06
CA THR A 17 -34.14 -17.43 11.22
C THR A 17 -33.19 -16.43 11.84
N THR A 18 -32.24 -16.91 12.65
CA THR A 18 -31.08 -16.17 13.06
C THR A 18 -30.28 -15.84 11.82
N LEU A 19 -30.42 -14.61 11.34
CA LEU A 19 -29.46 -13.99 10.44
C LEU A 19 -28.13 -13.93 11.19
N LEU A 20 -27.25 -14.91 10.94
CA LEU A 20 -25.82 -14.74 11.17
C LEU A 20 -25.38 -13.64 10.20
N ALA A 21 -25.43 -12.40 10.67
CA ALA A 21 -24.64 -11.32 10.08
C ALA A 21 -23.19 -11.78 10.22
N GLY A 22 -22.67 -12.38 9.16
CA GLY A 22 -21.26 -12.65 9.03
C GLY A 22 -20.56 -11.32 9.21
N ALA A 23 -19.88 -11.15 10.35
CA ALA A 23 -18.87 -10.15 10.48
C ALA A 23 -17.83 -10.49 9.40
N GLN A 24 -17.99 -9.89 8.23
CA GLN A 24 -16.94 -9.83 7.25
C GLN A 24 -15.86 -8.98 7.92
N GLY A 25 -14.96 -9.66 8.63
CA GLY A 25 -13.73 -9.05 9.07
C GLY A 25 -13.13 -8.44 7.83
N GLN A 26 -13.07 -7.10 7.79
CA GLN A 26 -12.27 -6.42 6.81
C GLN A 26 -10.87 -6.98 7.01
N ALA A 27 -10.50 -7.91 6.14
CA ALA A 27 -9.12 -8.32 6.04
C ALA A 27 -8.38 -7.02 5.76
N TRP A 28 -7.60 -6.56 6.74
CA TRP A 28 -6.62 -5.49 6.55
C TRP A 28 -5.85 -5.95 5.34
N ALA A 29 -5.93 -5.18 4.25
CA ALA A 29 -5.33 -5.56 3.00
C ALA A 29 -3.86 -5.85 3.30
N SER A 30 -3.53 -7.14 3.42
CA SER A 30 -2.15 -7.57 3.57
C SER A 30 -1.42 -6.98 2.39
N ASP A 31 -0.30 -6.30 2.62
CA ASP A 31 0.55 -5.73 1.58
C ASP A 31 1.15 -6.88 0.76
N THR A 32 0.30 -7.50 -0.06
CA THR A 32 0.76 -8.48 -1.02
C THR A 32 1.62 -7.77 -2.06
N PRO A 33 2.64 -8.40 -2.61
CA PRO A 33 3.45 -7.83 -3.67
C PRO A 33 2.62 -7.25 -4.81
N GLN A 34 1.60 -7.96 -5.25
CA GLN A 34 0.71 -7.49 -6.32
C GLN A 34 -0.06 -6.23 -5.93
N ALA A 35 -0.63 -6.18 -4.74
CA ALA A 35 -1.35 -5.00 -4.25
C ALA A 35 -0.42 -3.78 -4.13
N THR A 36 0.84 -3.98 -3.82
CA THR A 36 1.83 -2.90 -3.78
C THR A 36 2.14 -2.38 -5.18
N VAL A 37 2.28 -3.26 -6.16
CA VAL A 37 2.48 -2.88 -7.57
C VAL A 37 1.28 -2.11 -8.10
N ASP A 38 0.07 -2.59 -7.87
CA ASP A 38 -1.16 -1.95 -8.34
C ASP A 38 -1.30 -0.53 -7.75
N ARG A 39 -1.04 -0.38 -6.46
CA ARG A 39 -1.03 0.95 -5.81
C ARG A 39 0.11 1.85 -6.33
N ALA A 40 1.28 1.28 -6.60
CA ALA A 40 2.38 2.05 -7.17
C ALA A 40 2.04 2.57 -8.56
N ALA A 41 1.40 1.77 -9.40
CA ALA A 41 0.93 2.20 -10.73
C ALA A 41 -0.07 3.37 -10.62
N LEU A 42 -1.07 3.26 -9.76
CA LEU A 42 -2.03 4.34 -9.51
C LEU A 42 -1.35 5.61 -8.97
N SER A 43 -0.34 5.46 -8.11
CA SER A 43 0.42 6.61 -7.60
C SER A 43 1.21 7.32 -8.68
N VAL A 44 1.80 6.59 -9.62
CA VAL A 44 2.48 7.19 -10.78
C VAL A 44 1.50 7.95 -11.65
N GLU A 45 0.35 7.36 -11.96
CA GLU A 45 -0.71 8.03 -12.73
C GLU A 45 -1.18 9.32 -12.05
N ASP A 46 -1.39 9.28 -10.75
CA ASP A 46 -1.83 10.44 -9.96
C ASP A 46 -0.76 11.54 -9.93
N ILE A 47 0.51 11.20 -9.63
CA ILE A 47 1.61 12.15 -9.58
C ILE A 47 1.82 12.82 -10.95
N PHE A 48 1.82 12.06 -12.04
CA PHE A 48 1.98 12.61 -13.38
C PHE A 48 0.72 13.36 -13.85
N GLY A 49 -0.47 12.86 -13.49
CA GLY A 49 -1.74 13.45 -13.87
C GLY A 49 -1.97 14.83 -13.26
N ASN A 50 -1.64 14.99 -11.99
CA ASN A 50 -1.92 16.20 -11.21
C ASN A 50 -0.74 17.17 -11.13
N SER A 51 0.43 16.81 -11.67
CA SER A 51 1.61 17.66 -11.58
C SER A 51 1.67 18.72 -12.68
N SER A 52 1.85 19.97 -12.29
CA SER A 52 2.26 21.06 -13.20
C SER A 52 3.68 20.87 -13.75
N GLN A 53 4.45 19.99 -13.14
CA GLN A 53 5.84 19.69 -13.51
C GLN A 53 5.97 18.40 -14.33
N ARG A 54 4.93 17.97 -15.01
CA ARG A 54 4.91 16.72 -15.79
C ARG A 54 6.07 16.59 -16.76
N ALA A 55 6.45 17.67 -17.43
CA ALA A 55 7.59 17.68 -18.36
C ALA A 55 8.91 17.40 -17.63
N VAL A 56 9.11 17.96 -16.44
CA VAL A 56 10.31 17.75 -15.61
C VAL A 56 10.34 16.30 -15.09
N LEU A 57 9.21 15.79 -14.62
CA LEU A 57 9.09 14.41 -14.19
C LEU A 57 9.41 13.43 -15.33
N GLY A 58 8.87 13.68 -16.52
CA GLY A 58 9.16 12.88 -17.72
C GLY A 58 10.63 12.92 -18.12
N ALA A 59 11.26 14.09 -18.07
CA ALA A 59 12.69 14.24 -18.35
C ALA A 59 13.55 13.48 -17.33
N ASN A 60 13.20 13.52 -16.04
CA ASN A 60 13.88 12.76 -15.00
C ASN A 60 13.70 11.27 -15.20
N LEU A 61 12.48 10.82 -15.53
CA LEU A 61 12.19 9.42 -15.81
C LEU A 61 13.05 8.89 -16.95
N ASN A 62 13.20 9.67 -18.04
CA ASN A 62 14.00 9.29 -19.19
C ASN A 62 15.49 9.13 -18.88
N LYS A 63 16.01 9.86 -17.90
CA LYS A 63 17.41 9.83 -17.48
C LYS A 63 17.68 8.89 -16.29
N ALA A 64 16.64 8.46 -15.59
CA ALA A 64 16.78 7.66 -14.40
C ALA A 64 17.33 6.26 -14.70
N ARG A 65 18.22 5.79 -13.85
CA ARG A 65 18.73 4.40 -13.85
C ARG A 65 17.77 3.46 -13.12
N ALA A 66 17.02 4.00 -12.17
CA ALA A 66 15.94 3.29 -11.49
C ALA A 66 14.88 4.26 -10.98
N VAL A 67 13.71 3.73 -10.73
CA VAL A 67 12.60 4.47 -10.13
C VAL A 67 12.08 3.67 -8.95
N MET A 68 11.90 4.34 -7.81
CA MET A 68 11.27 3.73 -6.64
C MET A 68 9.99 4.49 -6.31
N VAL A 69 8.89 3.75 -6.25
CA VAL A 69 7.56 4.27 -5.96
C VAL A 69 7.11 3.77 -4.60
N CYS A 70 6.80 4.68 -3.70
CA CYS A 70 6.24 4.39 -2.39
C CYS A 70 4.79 4.90 -2.36
N PRO A 71 3.79 4.05 -2.63
CA PRO A 71 2.41 4.48 -2.81
C PRO A 71 1.75 4.97 -1.51
N ALA A 72 2.26 4.53 -0.36
CA ALA A 72 1.75 4.95 0.93
C ALA A 72 2.89 4.97 1.96
N MET A 73 3.37 6.16 2.27
CA MET A 73 4.30 6.40 3.35
C MET A 73 3.52 6.99 4.53
N PHE A 74 3.42 6.21 5.61
CA PHE A 74 2.80 6.65 6.84
C PHE A 74 3.82 7.33 7.74
N ARG A 75 3.52 8.57 8.13
CA ARG A 75 4.29 9.32 9.11
C ARG A 75 3.47 9.51 10.38
N VAL A 76 4.05 9.17 11.50
CA VAL A 76 3.50 9.43 12.83
C VAL A 76 4.50 10.30 13.60
N SER A 77 4.03 11.38 14.20
CA SER A 77 4.85 12.32 14.96
C SER A 77 4.17 12.66 16.28
N ILE A 78 4.82 12.33 17.39
CA ILE A 78 4.38 12.58 18.79
C ILE A 78 5.58 13.02 19.63
N GLY A 79 6.21 14.16 19.26
CA GLY A 79 7.45 14.64 19.88
C GLY A 79 8.72 14.04 19.29
N PHE A 80 8.69 12.79 18.86
CA PHE A 80 9.59 12.16 17.90
C PHE A 80 8.74 11.56 16.79
N GLY A 81 9.28 11.41 15.61
CA GLY A 81 8.53 10.95 14.46
C GLY A 81 9.25 9.84 13.70
N GLY A 82 8.46 9.06 13.00
CA GLY A 82 8.93 8.05 12.07
C GLY A 82 7.99 7.95 10.87
N ALA A 83 8.54 7.57 9.74
CA ALA A 83 7.75 7.21 8.57
C ALA A 83 8.13 5.80 8.12
N HIS A 84 7.15 5.05 7.65
CA HIS A 84 7.36 3.72 7.11
C HIS A 84 6.40 3.48 5.94
N GLY A 85 6.81 2.62 5.02
CA GLY A 85 5.99 2.24 3.90
C GLY A 85 6.64 1.17 3.04
N SER A 86 5.81 0.52 2.22
CA SER A 86 6.25 -0.43 1.20
C SER A 86 6.46 0.29 -0.13
N CYS A 87 7.56 -0.01 -0.80
CA CYS A 87 7.96 0.62 -2.06
C CYS A 87 8.23 -0.44 -3.12
N VAL A 88 8.10 -0.04 -4.37
CA VAL A 88 8.44 -0.84 -5.54
C VAL A 88 9.60 -0.17 -6.27
N LEU A 89 10.66 -0.91 -6.53
CA LEU A 89 11.82 -0.46 -7.31
C LEU A 89 11.81 -1.13 -8.68
N LEU A 90 11.99 -0.34 -9.72
CA LEU A 90 12.23 -0.77 -11.09
C LEU A 90 13.57 -0.20 -11.55
N ALA A 91 14.48 -1.05 -11.98
CA ALA A 91 15.77 -0.65 -12.52
C ALA A 91 15.77 -0.73 -14.05
N ARG A 92 16.57 0.11 -14.70
CA ARG A 92 16.74 0.11 -16.13
C ARG A 92 18.06 -0.55 -16.50
N ASP A 93 18.03 -1.49 -17.44
CA ASP A 93 19.21 -2.11 -17.98
C ASP A 93 19.92 -1.21 -19.01
N ALA A 94 21.08 -1.66 -19.52
CA ALA A 94 21.85 -0.93 -20.53
C ALA A 94 21.12 -0.75 -21.87
N ARG A 95 20.08 -1.55 -22.13
CA ARG A 95 19.25 -1.48 -23.35
C ARG A 95 18.06 -0.56 -23.19
N GLY A 96 17.84 -0.03 -21.98
CA GLY A 96 16.70 0.82 -21.67
C GLY A 96 15.43 0.08 -21.25
N SER A 97 15.50 -1.24 -21.07
CA SER A 97 14.38 -2.06 -20.57
C SER A 97 14.28 -1.99 -19.05
N TRP A 98 13.06 -2.03 -18.54
CA TRP A 98 12.81 -2.04 -17.11
C TRP A 98 12.85 -3.47 -16.57
N SER A 99 13.39 -3.62 -15.37
CA SER A 99 13.43 -4.89 -14.62
C SER A 99 12.04 -5.28 -14.09
N ASP A 100 11.93 -6.52 -13.64
CA ASP A 100 10.85 -6.91 -12.76
C ASP A 100 10.87 -6.09 -11.46
N PRO A 101 9.71 -5.91 -10.81
CA PRO A 101 9.62 -5.12 -9.59
C PRO A 101 10.34 -5.79 -8.42
N ALA A 102 11.19 -5.02 -7.74
CA ALA A 102 11.78 -5.38 -6.45
C ALA A 102 11.05 -4.62 -5.34
N PHE A 103 10.83 -5.29 -4.21
CA PHE A 103 10.05 -4.75 -3.11
C PHE A 103 10.95 -4.30 -1.96
N TYR A 104 10.70 -3.10 -1.46
CA TYR A 104 11.44 -2.48 -0.38
C TYR A 104 10.50 -2.04 0.73
N LYS A 105 10.96 -2.16 1.97
CA LYS A 105 10.36 -1.48 3.10
C LYS A 105 11.26 -0.32 3.50
N LEU A 106 10.71 0.87 3.40
CA LEU A 106 11.41 2.09 3.79
C LEU A 106 10.94 2.51 5.17
N SER A 107 11.90 2.79 6.06
CA SER A 107 11.62 3.37 7.36
C SER A 107 12.60 4.50 7.64
N THR A 108 12.08 5.59 8.18
CA THR A 108 12.87 6.74 8.58
C THR A 108 12.49 7.16 9.98
N ALA A 109 13.47 7.53 10.80
CA ALA A 109 13.25 8.12 12.11
C ALA A 109 13.62 9.60 12.05
N SER A 110 12.80 10.47 12.64
CA SER A 110 13.07 11.89 12.77
C SER A 110 12.78 12.34 14.19
N MET A 111 13.64 13.20 14.72
CA MET A 111 13.44 13.87 16.01
C MET A 111 13.02 15.30 15.76
N GLY A 112 11.94 15.74 16.40
CA GLY A 112 11.44 17.11 16.27
C GLY A 112 10.08 17.27 16.96
N VAL A 113 9.71 18.51 17.23
CA VAL A 113 8.41 18.84 17.84
C VAL A 113 7.36 18.90 16.74
N GLN A 114 6.86 17.72 16.35
CA GLN A 114 5.77 17.61 15.39
C GLN A 114 4.72 16.65 15.93
N PHE A 115 3.45 17.01 15.76
CA PHE A 115 2.33 16.17 16.14
C PHE A 115 1.44 15.93 14.93
N GLY A 116 1.11 14.68 14.64
CA GLY A 116 0.18 14.34 13.57
C GLY A 116 0.43 12.99 12.94
N VAL A 117 -0.52 12.60 12.10
CA VAL A 117 -0.45 11.42 11.24
C VAL A 117 -0.64 11.89 9.80
N GLN A 118 0.26 11.51 8.93
CA GLN A 118 0.21 11.86 7.52
C GLN A 118 0.45 10.62 6.66
N SER A 119 -0.23 10.57 5.52
CA SER A 119 0.04 9.62 4.46
C SER A 119 0.46 10.38 3.20
N SER A 120 1.51 9.93 2.55
CA SER A 120 2.03 10.56 1.35
C SER A 120 2.47 9.52 0.33
N GLN A 121 2.39 9.91 -0.94
CA GLN A 121 2.95 9.16 -2.06
C GLN A 121 4.30 9.76 -2.43
N ILE A 122 5.30 8.94 -2.65
CA ILE A 122 6.65 9.42 -2.97
C ILE A 122 7.17 8.67 -4.18
N LEU A 123 7.74 9.43 -5.10
CA LEU A 123 8.43 8.94 -6.29
C LEU A 123 9.89 9.39 -6.25
N PHE A 124 10.80 8.42 -6.22
CA PHE A 124 12.24 8.67 -6.25
C PHE A 124 12.80 8.33 -7.63
N PHE A 125 13.60 9.24 -8.19
CA PHE A 125 14.39 8.96 -9.37
C PHE A 125 15.84 8.72 -8.96
N ILE A 126 16.34 7.54 -9.20
CA ILE A 126 17.74 7.17 -8.95
C ILE A 126 18.50 7.45 -10.25
N MET A 127 19.31 8.48 -10.24
CA MET A 127 19.93 9.02 -11.46
C MET A 127 21.28 8.38 -11.81
N THR A 128 21.92 7.68 -10.86
CA THR A 128 23.26 7.14 -11.03
C THR A 128 23.34 5.65 -10.71
N ASP A 129 24.24 4.95 -11.38
CA ASP A 129 24.51 3.53 -11.08
C ASP A 129 25.01 3.32 -9.65
N ARG A 130 25.82 4.28 -9.15
CA ARG A 130 26.29 4.25 -7.75
C ARG A 130 25.12 4.33 -6.77
N GLY A 131 24.14 5.21 -7.03
CA GLY A 131 22.95 5.33 -6.19
C GLY A 131 22.10 4.07 -6.21
N LEU A 132 21.96 3.46 -7.38
CA LEU A 132 21.26 2.18 -7.52
C LEU A 132 21.99 1.07 -6.75
N GLN A 133 23.30 0.96 -6.92
CA GLN A 133 24.12 -0.06 -6.24
C GLN A 133 24.02 0.10 -4.71
N ALA A 134 24.13 1.32 -4.20
CA ALA A 134 24.00 1.59 -2.76
C ALA A 134 22.62 1.15 -2.21
N LEU A 135 21.57 1.34 -2.99
CA LEU A 135 20.22 0.89 -2.63
C LEU A 135 20.12 -0.64 -2.60
N LEU A 136 20.66 -1.31 -3.60
CA LEU A 136 20.71 -2.79 -3.67
C LEU A 136 21.53 -3.38 -2.54
N ASP A 137 22.69 -2.79 -2.21
CA ASP A 137 23.56 -3.25 -1.11
C ASP A 137 22.86 -3.09 0.24
N SER A 138 22.11 -2.02 0.46
CA SER A 138 21.34 -1.82 1.70
C SER A 138 20.28 -2.91 1.90
N GLN A 139 19.64 -3.33 0.83
CA GLN A 139 18.67 -4.43 0.84
C GLN A 139 19.30 -5.77 1.21
N LEU A 140 20.48 -6.06 0.66
CA LEU A 140 21.24 -7.27 0.97
C LEU A 140 21.66 -7.32 2.44
N GLN A 141 22.08 -6.19 3.02
CA GLN A 141 22.44 -6.11 4.43
C GLN A 141 21.25 -6.38 5.35
N LEU A 142 20.07 -5.85 5.01
CA LEU A 142 18.84 -6.10 5.77
C LEU A 142 18.40 -7.57 5.67
N GLY A 143 18.57 -8.19 4.50
CA GLY A 143 18.28 -9.60 4.28
C GLY A 143 19.22 -10.55 5.03
N SER A 144 20.48 -10.18 5.20
CA SER A 144 21.47 -10.98 5.92
C SER A 144 21.32 -10.96 7.44
N ASN A 145 20.60 -9.98 7.97
CA ASN A 145 20.34 -9.82 9.40
C ASN A 145 18.95 -10.35 9.84
N ALA A 146 18.24 -10.93 8.92
CA ALA A 146 16.90 -11.47 9.19
C ALA A 146 16.92 -12.93 9.68
#